data_42e34482849d799180e2c1da49257317
#
_entry.id   42e34482849d799180e2c1da49257317
#
_cell.length_a   1.000
_cell.length_b   1.000
_cell.length_c   1.000
_cell.angle_alpha   90.00
_cell.angle_beta   90.00
_cell.angle_gamma   90.00
#
_symmetry.space_group_name_H-M   'P 1'
#
loop_
_entity.id
_entity.type
_entity.pdbx_description
1 polymer ?
#
loop_
_entity_poly.entity_id
_entity_poly.type
_entity_poly.pdbx_seq_one_letter_code
_entity_poly.pdbx_strand_id
1 'polypeptide(L)'
;MALLTWFDTVEVDEFARALAKDFLGRLPAAPSLASKAHTPERVAATRDAMHARATAFARTHKINWYKKAHLANTFKWTLHEAGYDTKSVDSWTYDLMVFLSLKSNTRK
;
A
#
# COMPACT_ATOMS: atom_id res chain seq x y z
N MET A 1 8.45 -20.26 17.03
CA MET A 1 9.25 -20.63 15.88
C MET A 1 9.54 -19.42 15.03
N ALA A 2 10.77 -18.98 15.09
CA ALA A 2 11.17 -17.80 14.34
C ALA A 2 10.93 -17.95 12.85
N LEU A 3 11.19 -19.16 12.33
CA LEU A 3 11.03 -19.39 10.90
C LEU A 3 9.59 -19.25 10.45
N LEU A 4 8.66 -19.82 11.21
CA LEU A 4 7.25 -19.71 10.86
C LEU A 4 6.77 -18.27 10.95
N THR A 5 7.23 -17.55 11.99
CA THR A 5 6.87 -16.14 12.14
C THR A 5 7.41 -15.32 10.98
N TRP A 6 8.61 -15.69 10.50
CA TRP A 6 9.24 -14.99 9.40
C TRP A 6 8.38 -15.02 8.14
N PHE A 7 7.70 -16.15 7.90
CA PHE A 7 6.85 -16.32 6.70
C PHE A 7 5.39 -15.99 6.93
N ASP A 8 5.01 -15.68 8.18
CA ASP A 8 3.62 -15.38 8.48
C ASP A 8 3.25 -14.02 7.91
N THR A 9 2.32 -14.00 6.95
CA THR A 9 1.94 -12.78 6.26
C THR A 9 0.53 -12.31 6.59
N VAL A 10 -0.11 -12.92 7.59
CA VAL A 10 -1.50 -12.58 7.90
C VAL A 10 -1.65 -11.09 8.20
N GLU A 11 -0.80 -10.57 9.08
CA GLU A 11 -0.89 -9.16 9.45
C GLU A 11 -0.62 -8.23 8.27
N VAL A 12 0.39 -8.55 7.46
CA VAL A 12 0.70 -7.69 6.33
C VAL A 12 -0.37 -7.76 5.26
N ASP A 13 -0.98 -8.94 5.09
CA ASP A 13 -2.07 -9.07 4.12
C ASP A 13 -3.28 -8.27 4.55
N GLU A 14 -3.63 -8.34 5.83
CA GLU A 14 -4.77 -7.58 6.35
C GLU A 14 -4.52 -6.09 6.24
N PHE A 15 -3.31 -5.67 6.57
CA PHE A 15 -2.97 -4.26 6.44
C PHE A 15 -3.03 -3.82 4.98
N ALA A 16 -2.51 -4.63 4.08
CA ALA A 16 -2.48 -4.28 2.66
C ALA A 16 -3.90 -4.14 2.10
N ARG A 17 -4.79 -5.04 2.48
CA ARG A 17 -6.17 -4.97 2.02
C ARG A 17 -6.88 -3.74 2.59
N ALA A 18 -6.66 -3.46 3.86
CA ALA A 18 -7.27 -2.29 4.49
C ALA A 18 -6.74 -1.00 3.85
N LEU A 19 -5.44 -0.97 3.57
CA LEU A 19 -4.82 0.18 2.94
C LEU A 19 -5.38 0.39 1.53
N ALA A 20 -5.53 -0.70 0.78
CA ALA A 20 -6.09 -0.63 -0.57
C ALA A 20 -7.54 -0.17 -0.55
N LYS A 21 -8.32 -0.65 0.41
CA LYS A 21 -9.71 -0.23 0.52
C LYS A 21 -9.84 1.24 0.88
N ASP A 22 -8.98 1.73 1.77
CA ASP A 22 -8.95 3.14 2.09
C ASP A 22 -8.58 3.96 0.87
N PHE A 23 -7.59 3.48 0.12
CA PHE A 23 -7.16 4.13 -1.11
C PHE A 23 -8.32 4.22 -2.10
N LEU A 24 -9.04 3.11 -2.29
CA LEU A 24 -10.17 3.06 -3.22
C LEU A 24 -11.32 3.96 -2.78
N GLY A 25 -11.48 4.11 -1.47
CA GLY A 25 -12.50 5.01 -0.95
C GLY A 25 -12.21 6.48 -1.27
N ARG A 26 -10.91 6.80 -1.36
CA ARG A 26 -10.49 8.17 -1.69
C ARG A 26 -10.39 8.39 -3.19
N LEU A 27 -9.94 7.38 -3.91
CA LEU A 27 -9.75 7.45 -5.37
C LEU A 27 -10.42 6.24 -6.01
N PRO A 28 -11.73 6.33 -6.28
CA PRO A 28 -12.45 5.22 -6.90
C PRO A 28 -11.95 4.91 -8.30
N ALA A 29 -12.03 3.64 -8.68
CA ALA A 29 -11.59 3.20 -9.99
C ALA A 29 -12.66 3.41 -11.07
N ALA A 30 -13.94 3.50 -10.68
CA ALA A 30 -15.03 3.66 -11.64
C ALA A 30 -14.86 4.96 -12.43
N PRO A 31 -14.91 4.91 -13.76
CA PRO A 31 -14.60 6.09 -14.58
C PRO A 31 -15.41 7.33 -14.23
N SER A 32 -16.70 7.18 -13.98
CA SER A 32 -17.54 8.33 -13.67
C SER A 32 -17.18 8.97 -12.34
N LEU A 33 -16.77 8.16 -11.37
CA LEU A 33 -16.39 8.66 -10.07
C LEU A 33 -14.94 9.13 -10.07
N ALA A 34 -14.08 8.47 -10.85
CA ALA A 34 -12.68 8.82 -10.92
C ALA A 34 -12.47 10.23 -11.44
N SER A 35 -13.27 10.65 -12.43
CA SER A 35 -13.10 11.96 -13.03
C SER A 35 -13.32 13.08 -12.01
N LYS A 36 -14.14 12.84 -10.99
CA LYS A 36 -14.39 13.83 -9.94
C LYS A 36 -13.41 13.71 -8.78
N ALA A 37 -12.97 12.48 -8.50
CA ALA A 37 -12.13 12.22 -7.34
C ALA A 37 -10.65 12.44 -7.62
N HIS A 38 -10.23 12.32 -8.88
CA HIS A 38 -8.80 12.37 -9.21
C HIS A 38 -8.32 13.78 -9.47
N THR A 39 -8.60 14.68 -8.54
CA THR A 39 -8.01 16.01 -8.58
C THR A 39 -6.59 15.93 -8.04
N PRO A 40 -5.71 16.86 -8.43
CA PRO A 40 -4.34 16.85 -7.89
C PRO A 40 -4.31 16.89 -6.36
N GLU A 41 -5.22 17.66 -5.76
CA GLU A 41 -5.28 17.77 -4.30
C GLU A 41 -5.67 16.45 -3.67
N ARG A 42 -6.65 15.77 -4.26
CA ARG A 42 -7.11 14.50 -3.72
C ARG A 42 -6.08 13.39 -3.88
N VAL A 43 -5.41 13.38 -5.02
CA VAL A 43 -4.35 12.39 -5.25
C VAL A 43 -3.23 12.60 -4.25
N ALA A 44 -2.83 13.85 -4.04
CA ALA A 44 -1.77 14.15 -3.08
C ALA A 44 -2.17 13.76 -1.66
N ALA A 45 -3.40 14.07 -1.27
CA ALA A 45 -3.88 13.74 0.07
C ALA A 45 -3.94 12.22 0.28
N THR A 46 -4.35 11.49 -0.76
CA THR A 46 -4.42 10.04 -0.68
C THR A 46 -3.02 9.45 -0.53
N ARG A 47 -2.07 9.97 -1.30
CA ARG A 47 -0.70 9.51 -1.23
C ARG A 47 -0.10 9.81 0.15
N ASP A 48 -0.39 10.97 0.70
CA ASP A 48 0.09 11.35 2.03
C ASP A 48 -0.50 10.43 3.10
N ALA A 49 -1.78 10.09 2.98
CA ALA A 49 -2.42 9.17 3.93
C ALA A 49 -1.80 7.79 3.84
N MET A 50 -1.53 7.33 2.63
CA MET A 50 -0.88 6.04 2.43
C MET A 50 0.51 6.03 3.04
N HIS A 51 1.26 7.11 2.83
CA HIS A 51 2.60 7.26 3.39
C HIS A 51 2.56 7.17 4.92
N ALA A 52 1.65 7.93 5.53
CA ALA A 52 1.56 7.96 6.98
C ALA A 52 1.24 6.58 7.54
N ARG A 53 0.29 5.89 6.92
CA ARG A 53 -0.11 4.57 7.40
C ARG A 53 0.97 3.53 7.18
N ALA A 54 1.63 3.58 6.03
CA ALA A 54 2.69 2.62 5.72
C ALA A 54 3.87 2.77 6.66
N THR A 55 4.30 4.02 6.91
CA THR A 55 5.42 4.24 7.81
C THR A 55 5.08 3.88 9.25
N ALA A 56 3.85 4.15 9.68
CA ALA A 56 3.42 3.77 11.02
C ALA A 56 3.43 2.25 11.17
N PHE A 57 2.93 1.53 10.18
CA PHE A 57 2.92 0.09 10.22
C PHE A 57 4.34 -0.47 10.27
N ALA A 58 5.22 0.06 9.42
CA ALA A 58 6.61 -0.40 9.37
C ALA A 58 7.35 -0.10 10.67
N ARG A 59 6.95 0.97 11.36
CA ARG A 59 7.58 1.34 12.63
C ARG A 59 7.18 0.40 13.75
N THR A 60 5.94 -0.10 13.73
CA THR A 60 5.42 -0.92 14.81
C THR A 60 5.53 -2.42 14.55
N HIS A 61 5.88 -2.81 13.34
CA HIS A 61 5.98 -4.23 12.97
C HIS A 61 7.33 -4.48 12.32
N LYS A 62 7.92 -5.62 12.66
CA LYS A 62 9.16 -6.00 12.00
C LYS A 62 8.81 -6.62 10.66
N ILE A 63 9.16 -5.91 9.60
CA ILE A 63 8.84 -6.34 8.26
C ILE A 63 10.13 -6.68 7.53
N ASN A 64 10.33 -7.97 7.26
CA ASN A 64 11.47 -8.40 6.46
C ASN A 64 11.14 -8.22 4.97
N TRP A 65 12.11 -8.47 4.10
CA TRP A 65 11.90 -8.26 2.67
C TRP A 65 10.77 -9.12 2.11
N TYR A 66 10.60 -10.34 2.64
CA TYR A 66 9.54 -11.23 2.19
C TYR A 66 8.16 -10.66 2.50
N LYS A 67 7.98 -10.21 3.74
CA LYS A 67 6.71 -9.63 4.15
C LYS A 67 6.42 -8.33 3.43
N LYS A 68 7.45 -7.54 3.18
CA LYS A 68 7.31 -6.28 2.46
C LYS A 68 6.83 -6.55 1.02
N ALA A 69 7.45 -7.52 0.36
CA ALA A 69 7.05 -7.87 -0.99
C ALA A 69 5.62 -8.43 -1.02
N HIS A 70 5.28 -9.23 -0.03
CA HIS A 70 3.95 -9.82 0.06
C HIS A 70 2.89 -8.73 0.27
N LEU A 71 3.19 -7.78 1.14
CA LEU A 71 2.28 -6.67 1.41
C LEU A 71 2.04 -5.87 0.12
N ALA A 72 3.10 -5.53 -0.58
CA ALA A 72 2.99 -4.77 -1.82
C ALA A 72 2.19 -5.53 -2.87
N ASN A 73 2.40 -6.84 -2.95
CA ASN A 73 1.69 -7.66 -3.91
C ASN A 73 0.19 -7.72 -3.61
N THR A 74 -0.17 -7.86 -2.35
CA THR A 74 -1.58 -7.89 -1.96
C THR A 74 -2.25 -6.55 -2.25
N PHE A 75 -1.57 -5.46 -1.96
CA PHE A 75 -2.05 -4.12 -2.28
C PHE A 75 -2.28 -3.98 -3.78
N LYS A 76 -1.28 -4.39 -4.55
CA LYS A 76 -1.34 -4.31 -6.01
C LYS A 76 -2.55 -5.06 -6.56
N TRP A 77 -2.72 -6.30 -6.14
CA TRP A 77 -3.80 -7.11 -6.67
C TRP A 77 -5.18 -6.60 -6.25
N THR A 78 -5.29 -6.08 -5.03
CA THR A 78 -6.56 -5.53 -4.58
C THR A 78 -6.99 -4.35 -5.44
N LEU A 79 -6.05 -3.46 -5.77
CA LEU A 79 -6.36 -2.33 -6.65
C LEU A 79 -6.66 -2.80 -8.06
N HIS A 80 -5.92 -3.77 -8.54
CA HIS A 80 -6.10 -4.31 -9.88
C HIS A 80 -7.49 -4.92 -10.04
N GLU A 81 -7.91 -5.68 -9.05
CA GLU A 81 -9.22 -6.32 -9.07
C GLU A 81 -10.35 -5.32 -8.99
N ALA A 82 -10.09 -4.15 -8.43
CA ALA A 82 -11.09 -3.09 -8.34
C ALA A 82 -11.24 -2.33 -9.66
N GLY A 83 -10.35 -2.56 -10.62
CA GLY A 83 -10.51 -1.98 -11.95
C GLY A 83 -9.47 -0.98 -12.38
N TYR A 84 -8.46 -0.73 -11.55
CA TYR A 84 -7.39 0.18 -11.96
C TYR A 84 -6.49 -0.47 -13.00
N ASP A 85 -5.96 0.35 -13.90
CA ASP A 85 -5.06 -0.14 -14.93
C ASP A 85 -3.69 -0.48 -14.33
N THR A 86 -2.97 -1.35 -15.04
CA THR A 86 -1.69 -1.84 -14.56
C THR A 86 -0.68 -0.72 -14.29
N LYS A 87 -0.64 0.27 -15.17
CA LYS A 87 0.33 1.35 -15.05
C LYS A 87 0.13 2.15 -13.77
N SER A 88 -1.13 2.50 -13.47
CA SER A 88 -1.43 3.24 -12.24
C SER A 88 -1.13 2.40 -11.01
N VAL A 89 -1.54 1.14 -11.04
CA VAL A 89 -1.32 0.24 -9.91
C VAL A 89 0.17 0.08 -9.64
N ASP A 90 0.96 -0.10 -10.69
CA ASP A 90 2.42 -0.26 -10.52
C ASP A 90 3.04 0.98 -9.92
N SER A 91 2.61 2.16 -10.34
CA SER A 91 3.13 3.41 -9.82
C SER A 91 2.85 3.55 -8.32
N TRP A 92 1.61 3.30 -7.91
CA TRP A 92 1.23 3.42 -6.51
C TRP A 92 1.85 2.33 -5.65
N THR A 93 2.00 1.13 -6.20
CA THR A 93 2.66 0.04 -5.49
C THR A 93 4.13 0.36 -5.26
N TYR A 94 4.77 0.96 -6.26
CA TYR A 94 6.16 1.40 -6.13
C TYR A 94 6.27 2.44 -5.01
N ASP A 95 5.36 3.40 -4.97
CA ASP A 95 5.36 4.40 -3.90
C ASP A 95 5.24 3.75 -2.54
N LEU A 96 4.36 2.75 -2.41
CA LEU A 96 4.18 2.03 -1.16
C LEU A 96 5.48 1.35 -0.73
N MET A 97 6.16 0.71 -1.68
CA MET A 97 7.43 0.05 -1.37
C MET A 97 8.48 1.04 -0.90
N VAL A 98 8.51 2.21 -1.52
CA VAL A 98 9.44 3.26 -1.11
C VAL A 98 9.13 3.71 0.32
N PHE A 99 7.86 3.92 0.63
CA PHE A 99 7.48 4.36 1.97
C PHE A 99 7.88 3.34 3.03
N LEU A 100 7.69 2.06 2.75
CA LEU A 100 8.09 1.00 3.68
C LEU A 100 9.60 0.95 3.83
N SER A 101 10.32 1.17 2.75
CA SER A 101 11.77 1.10 2.76
C SER A 101 12.42 2.30 3.42
N LEU A 102 11.80 3.46 3.34
CA LEU A 102 12.33 4.66 3.99
C LEU A 102 12.48 4.45 5.48
N LYS A 103 11.50 3.78 6.08
CA LYS A 103 11.57 3.50 7.50
C LYS A 103 12.78 2.62 7.81
N SER A 104 13.03 1.61 7.00
CA SER A 104 14.18 0.74 7.20
C SER A 104 15.48 1.49 7.07
N ASN A 105 15.55 2.43 6.13
CA ASN A 105 16.78 3.14 5.85
C ASN A 105 17.13 4.18 6.89
N THR A 106 16.14 4.71 7.57
CA THR A 106 16.40 5.79 8.50
C THR A 106 17.07 5.36 9.77
N ARG A 107 17.16 4.04 9.99
CA ARG A 107 17.79 3.62 11.20
C ARG A 107 19.25 3.57 11.08
N LYS A 108 19.95 3.88 10.34
CA LYS A 108 21.39 3.79 10.31
C LYS A 108 22.04 4.22 11.55
#